data_e3f7832fca0749499c86340f54839d70
#
_entry.id   e3f7832fca0749499c86340f54839d70
#
_cell.length_a   1.000
_cell.length_b   1.000
_cell.length_c   1.000
_cell.angle_alpha   90.00
_cell.angle_beta   90.00
_cell.angle_gamma   90.00
#
_symmetry.space_group_name_H-M   'P 1'
#
loop_
_entity.id
_entity.type
_entity.pdbx_description
1 polymer ?
#
loop_
_entity_poly.entity_id
_entity_poly.type
_entity_poly.pdbx_seq_one_letter_code
_entity_poly.pdbx_strand_id
1 'polypeptide(L)'
;MSTAVKRGIYDKFGEEGLKGGIPLEYGAQTPWTTGYVFHGNPEKVFHDFFGGDNPFGEFFDEEGNEVDLNFGGLRGRGVKKQDPPIERDLYLSLEDLFFGCTKKIKISRRVLNEDGYSSTIKDKILTIDVKPGWRQGTRITFEKEGDQGPNIIPADIIFIVKEKLHPRFRRENDNLFFVNPIPLGKALTCCTVEVKTLDDRLLNIPINDIVHPKYFKKVSGEGMPLPEDPTKKGDLYIFFDIQFPTRLTPQKKQMLRQALLT
;
A
#
# COMPACT_ATOMS: atom_id res chain seq x y z
N MET A 1 44.35 -2.62 -2.58
CA MET A 1 45.07 -3.19 -1.42
C MET A 1 44.35 -2.83 -0.15
N SER A 2 43.99 -3.82 0.66
CA SER A 2 43.08 -3.63 1.79
C SER A 2 43.67 -2.71 2.85
N THR A 3 42.85 -1.84 3.39
CA THR A 3 43.13 -0.92 4.50
C THR A 3 43.74 -1.62 5.74
N ALA A 4 43.46 -2.90 5.94
CA ALA A 4 44.00 -3.70 7.05
C ALA A 4 45.49 -3.92 6.99
N VAL A 5 46.09 -4.06 5.81
CA VAL A 5 47.54 -4.23 5.63
C VAL A 5 48.25 -2.92 5.90
N LYS A 6 47.75 -1.80 5.42
CA LYS A 6 48.33 -0.45 5.69
C LYS A 6 48.25 -0.10 7.17
N ARG A 7 47.17 -0.49 7.85
CA ARG A 7 47.00 -0.29 9.28
C ARG A 7 48.00 -1.10 10.09
N GLY A 8 48.20 -2.39 9.75
CA GLY A 8 49.18 -3.24 10.41
C GLY A 8 50.63 -2.77 10.22
N ILE A 9 50.97 -2.13 9.08
CA ILE A 9 52.25 -1.53 8.81
C ILE A 9 52.43 -0.26 9.68
N TYR A 10 51.44 0.59 9.76
CA TYR A 10 51.44 1.78 10.56
C TYR A 10 51.59 1.47 12.06
N ASP A 11 50.85 0.48 12.55
CA ASP A 11 50.87 0.07 13.95
C ASP A 11 52.25 -0.48 14.38
N LYS A 12 53.03 -1.09 13.44
CA LYS A 12 54.37 -1.65 13.72
C LYS A 12 55.52 -0.69 13.46
N PHE A 13 55.46 0.12 12.43
CA PHE A 13 56.59 0.90 11.91
C PHE A 13 56.30 2.40 11.84
N GLY A 14 55.12 2.81 12.27
CA GLY A 14 54.71 4.22 12.24
C GLY A 14 54.63 4.79 10.83
N GLU A 15 54.72 6.11 10.73
CA GLU A 15 54.64 6.86 9.48
C GLU A 15 55.77 6.53 8.49
N GLU A 16 56.97 6.20 9.01
CA GLU A 16 58.15 5.83 8.23
C GLU A 16 57.92 4.54 7.43
N GLY A 17 57.22 3.55 8.01
CA GLY A 17 56.86 2.29 7.31
C GLY A 17 55.90 2.49 6.13
N LEU A 18 55.06 3.52 6.20
CA LEU A 18 54.17 3.88 5.09
C LEU A 18 54.88 4.68 4.00
N LYS A 19 55.89 5.47 4.33
CA LYS A 19 56.65 6.31 3.37
C LYS A 19 57.75 5.57 2.64
N GLY A 20 58.48 4.72 3.32
CA GLY A 20 59.69 4.07 2.79
C GLY A 20 59.56 2.60 2.43
N GLY A 21 58.42 1.96 2.75
CA GLY A 21 58.32 0.52 2.73
C GLY A 21 59.05 -0.18 3.89
N ILE A 22 58.89 -1.49 4.06
CA ILE A 22 59.52 -2.26 5.11
C ILE A 22 60.97 -2.50 4.72
N PRO A 23 61.97 -2.15 5.54
CA PRO A 23 63.36 -2.45 5.26
C PRO A 23 63.60 -3.97 5.06
N LEU A 24 64.44 -4.33 4.11
CA LEU A 24 64.81 -5.71 3.78
C LEU A 24 65.42 -6.51 4.95
N GLU A 25 65.89 -5.83 5.99
CA GLU A 25 66.50 -6.38 7.21
C GLU A 25 65.51 -7.18 8.08
N TYR A 26 64.21 -7.03 7.86
CA TYR A 26 63.14 -7.71 8.60
C TYR A 26 62.59 -8.98 7.92
N GLY A 27 63.36 -9.58 6.97
CA GLY A 27 63.11 -10.96 6.52
C GLY A 27 61.98 -11.18 5.52
N ALA A 28 61.48 -10.17 4.85
CA ALA A 28 60.53 -10.32 3.74
C ALA A 28 61.32 -10.53 2.44
N GLN A 29 61.25 -11.77 1.85
CA GLN A 29 61.93 -12.12 0.58
C GLN A 29 61.33 -11.42 -0.65
N THR A 30 60.26 -10.66 -0.51
CA THR A 30 59.67 -9.81 -1.56
C THR A 30 59.19 -8.50 -0.96
N PRO A 31 59.44 -7.34 -1.61
CA PRO A 31 58.86 -6.07 -1.21
C PRO A 31 57.37 -6.12 -1.59
N TRP A 32 56.55 -6.62 -0.69
CA TRP A 32 55.14 -6.67 -0.94
C TRP A 32 54.38 -5.41 -0.55
N THR A 33 55.12 -4.35 -0.29
CA THR A 33 54.57 -2.99 -0.31
C THR A 33 55.61 -2.06 -0.91
N THR A 34 55.39 -1.56 -2.12
CA THR A 34 55.97 -0.31 -2.54
C THR A 34 55.47 0.74 -1.55
N GLY A 35 56.41 1.38 -0.81
CA GLY A 35 56.05 2.46 0.11
C GLY A 35 55.16 3.47 -0.59
N TYR A 36 54.20 3.98 0.17
CA TYR A 36 53.35 5.05 -0.35
C TYR A 36 54.20 6.34 -0.41
N VAL A 37 54.54 6.71 -1.63
CA VAL A 37 55.21 7.98 -1.86
C VAL A 37 54.13 9.01 -2.19
N PHE A 38 54.02 10.04 -1.33
CA PHE A 38 53.15 11.16 -1.63
C PHE A 38 53.73 11.97 -2.80
N HIS A 39 53.12 11.91 -3.94
CA HIS A 39 53.56 12.59 -5.16
C HIS A 39 53.13 14.07 -5.24
N GLY A 40 52.78 14.68 -4.13
CA GLY A 40 52.43 16.13 -4.10
C GLY A 40 51.04 16.45 -4.63
N ASN A 41 50.21 15.44 -4.97
CA ASN A 41 48.85 15.64 -5.40
C ASN A 41 47.87 15.16 -4.30
N PRO A 42 47.39 16.05 -3.41
CA PRO A 42 46.45 15.70 -2.36
C PRO A 42 45.07 15.27 -2.91
N GLU A 43 44.67 15.80 -4.06
CA GLU A 43 43.39 15.49 -4.68
C GLU A 43 43.31 14.03 -5.14
N LYS A 44 44.43 13.51 -5.70
CA LYS A 44 44.48 12.10 -6.10
C LYS A 44 44.40 11.15 -4.88
N VAL A 45 45.06 11.50 -3.78
CA VAL A 45 44.98 10.72 -2.54
C VAL A 45 43.56 10.73 -1.97
N PHE A 46 42.92 11.88 -2.05
CA PHE A 46 41.55 12.08 -1.62
C PHE A 46 40.58 11.25 -2.47
N HIS A 47 40.71 11.33 -3.79
CA HIS A 47 39.93 10.55 -4.73
C HIS A 47 40.12 9.03 -4.54
N ASP A 48 41.36 8.55 -4.36
CA ASP A 48 41.67 7.15 -4.15
C ASP A 48 41.14 6.62 -2.80
N PHE A 49 41.00 7.48 -1.81
CA PHE A 49 40.50 7.13 -0.49
C PHE A 49 38.96 7.14 -0.42
N PHE A 50 38.34 8.17 -0.97
CA PHE A 50 36.89 8.36 -0.91
C PHE A 50 36.13 7.85 -2.15
N GLY A 51 36.82 7.38 -3.19
CA GLY A 51 36.21 6.85 -4.41
C GLY A 51 35.67 7.92 -5.36
N GLY A 52 35.94 9.19 -5.08
CA GLY A 52 35.49 10.34 -5.88
C GLY A 52 36.09 11.66 -5.40
N ASP A 53 35.84 12.73 -6.14
CA ASP A 53 36.34 14.08 -5.82
C ASP A 53 35.65 14.71 -4.60
N ASN A 54 34.53 14.10 -4.18
CA ASN A 54 33.72 14.57 -3.06
C ASN A 54 33.37 13.41 -2.11
N PRO A 55 33.89 13.40 -0.86
CA PRO A 55 33.55 12.36 0.13
C PRO A 55 32.08 12.38 0.54
N PHE A 56 31.38 13.44 0.16
CA PHE A 56 29.95 13.63 0.41
C PHE A 56 29.12 13.50 -0.87
N GLY A 57 29.67 12.91 -1.96
CA GLY A 57 29.00 12.76 -3.25
C GLY A 57 27.68 11.99 -3.19
N GLU A 58 27.54 11.08 -2.21
CA GLU A 58 26.28 10.41 -1.93
C GLU A 58 25.21 11.31 -1.28
N PHE A 59 25.61 12.52 -0.87
CA PHE A 59 24.75 13.50 -0.20
C PHE A 59 24.29 14.63 -1.13
N PHE A 60 24.63 14.59 -2.42
CA PHE A 60 24.15 15.53 -3.42
C PHE A 60 23.10 14.86 -4.30
N ASP A 61 22.07 15.62 -4.70
CA ASP A 61 21.13 15.13 -5.70
C ASP A 61 21.75 15.16 -7.12
N GLU A 62 21.18 14.38 -8.03
CA GLU A 62 21.62 14.32 -9.44
C GLU A 62 21.48 15.67 -10.16
N GLU A 63 20.76 16.64 -9.59
CA GLU A 63 20.56 17.99 -10.12
C GLU A 63 21.52 19.04 -9.52
N GLY A 64 22.41 18.66 -8.58
CA GLY A 64 23.41 19.54 -8.00
C GLY A 64 22.88 20.62 -7.05
N ASN A 65 21.65 20.46 -6.56
CA ASN A 65 21.06 21.41 -5.62
C ASN A 65 21.64 21.26 -4.23
N GLU A 66 22.09 22.39 -3.67
CA GLU A 66 22.72 22.47 -2.37
C GLU A 66 21.68 22.33 -1.23
N VAL A 67 21.79 21.27 -0.44
CA VAL A 67 20.99 21.11 0.77
C VAL A 67 21.82 21.41 2.00
N ASP A 68 21.42 22.38 2.80
CA ASP A 68 22.11 22.76 4.06
C ASP A 68 21.96 21.64 5.10
N LEU A 69 23.05 20.91 5.35
CA LEU A 69 23.13 19.93 6.45
C LEU A 69 24.03 20.49 7.55
N ASN A 70 23.45 20.70 8.72
CA ASN A 70 24.21 20.92 9.93
C ASN A 70 24.68 19.58 10.51
N PHE A 71 25.85 19.12 10.12
CA PHE A 71 26.46 17.92 10.67
C PHE A 71 27.72 18.31 11.49
N GLY A 72 27.67 18.15 12.81
CA GLY A 72 28.83 18.12 13.73
C GLY A 72 29.95 19.13 13.47
N GLY A 73 29.63 20.36 13.08
CA GLY A 73 30.64 21.41 12.85
C GLY A 73 31.26 21.41 11.44
N LEU A 74 31.01 20.43 10.63
CA LEU A 74 31.34 20.42 9.21
C LEU A 74 30.08 20.84 8.41
N ARG A 75 30.15 21.98 7.75
CA ARG A 75 29.11 22.43 6.82
C ARG A 75 29.17 21.56 5.57
N GLY A 76 28.57 20.38 5.64
CA GLY A 76 28.36 19.50 4.51
C GLY A 76 26.96 19.73 3.90
N ARG A 77 26.89 19.93 2.60
CA ARG A 77 25.64 19.97 1.85
C ARG A 77 25.29 18.54 1.49
N GLY A 78 24.28 17.97 2.09
CA GLY A 78 23.81 16.60 1.81
C GLY A 78 22.38 16.61 1.30
N VAL A 79 22.05 15.67 0.44
CA VAL A 79 20.68 15.45 -0.03
C VAL A 79 19.83 14.96 1.11
N LYS A 80 18.73 15.64 1.41
CA LYS A 80 17.68 15.10 2.29
C LYS A 80 17.05 13.92 1.59
N LYS A 81 17.25 12.72 2.09
CA LYS A 81 16.59 11.53 1.58
C LYS A 81 15.17 11.44 2.13
N GLN A 82 14.19 11.21 1.26
CA GLN A 82 12.84 10.95 1.70
C GLN A 82 12.72 9.52 2.19
N ASP A 83 12.04 9.33 3.31
CA ASP A 83 11.72 7.99 3.80
C ASP A 83 10.69 7.30 2.87
N PRO A 84 10.74 5.96 2.78
CA PRO A 84 9.78 5.22 1.98
C PRO A 84 8.35 5.45 2.45
N PRO A 85 7.35 5.47 1.54
CA PRO A 85 5.98 5.75 1.89
C PRO A 85 5.40 4.70 2.85
N ILE A 86 4.57 5.16 3.79
CA ILE A 86 3.89 4.32 4.78
C ILE A 86 2.50 4.00 4.24
N GLU A 87 2.26 2.75 3.89
CA GLU A 87 0.96 2.29 3.41
C GLU A 87 0.08 1.83 4.58
N ARG A 88 -1.20 2.23 4.55
CA ARG A 88 -2.22 1.84 5.55
C ARG A 88 -3.53 1.48 4.86
N ASP A 89 -4.15 0.38 5.28
CA ASP A 89 -5.45 -0.02 4.78
C ASP A 89 -6.57 0.87 5.38
N LEU A 90 -7.44 1.37 4.50
CA LEU A 90 -8.65 2.10 4.86
C LEU A 90 -9.88 1.24 4.57
N TYR A 91 -10.45 0.64 5.61
CA TYR A 91 -11.62 -0.22 5.50
C TYR A 91 -12.90 0.59 5.46
N LEU A 92 -13.64 0.51 4.33
CA LEU A 92 -14.90 1.18 4.06
C LEU A 92 -16.03 0.16 3.85
N SER A 93 -17.23 0.50 4.31
CA SER A 93 -18.42 -0.30 4.01
C SER A 93 -18.93 -0.01 2.60
N LEU A 94 -19.83 -0.85 2.08
CA LEU A 94 -20.44 -0.60 0.77
C LEU A 94 -21.31 0.66 0.79
N GLU A 95 -21.94 0.98 1.91
CA GLU A 95 -22.70 2.22 2.11
C GLU A 95 -21.78 3.44 2.08
N ASP A 96 -20.60 3.38 2.75
CA ASP A 96 -19.59 4.45 2.70
C ASP A 96 -19.17 4.74 1.24
N LEU A 97 -19.03 3.69 0.43
CA LEU A 97 -18.64 3.79 -0.99
C LEU A 97 -19.80 4.15 -1.92
N PHE A 98 -21.04 3.88 -1.48
CA PHE A 98 -22.24 4.20 -2.25
C PHE A 98 -22.61 5.68 -2.12
N PHE A 99 -22.66 6.21 -0.91
CA PHE A 99 -23.04 7.59 -0.64
C PHE A 99 -21.85 8.54 -0.66
N GLY A 100 -20.65 8.04 -0.44
CA GLY A 100 -19.52 8.85 -0.05
C GLY A 100 -19.59 9.21 1.44
N CYS A 101 -18.46 9.52 2.03
CA CYS A 101 -18.40 9.94 3.43
C CYS A 101 -17.07 10.65 3.73
N THR A 102 -17.03 11.41 4.80
CA THR A 102 -15.80 11.99 5.31
C THR A 102 -15.29 11.16 6.48
N LYS A 103 -14.07 10.60 6.35
CA LYS A 103 -13.38 9.86 7.41
C LYS A 103 -12.28 10.73 8.01
N LYS A 104 -12.26 10.82 9.34
CA LYS A 104 -11.21 11.51 10.10
C LYS A 104 -10.32 10.45 10.76
N ILE A 105 -9.06 10.43 10.39
CA ILE A 105 -8.09 9.44 10.88
C ILE A 105 -7.05 10.18 11.71
N LYS A 106 -6.93 9.80 12.97
CA LYS A 106 -5.91 10.30 13.85
C LYS A 106 -4.62 9.54 13.63
N ILE A 107 -3.55 10.25 13.34
CA ILE A 107 -2.19 9.73 13.27
C ILE A 107 -1.36 10.36 14.37
N SER A 108 -0.45 9.58 14.97
CA SER A 108 0.57 10.08 15.89
C SER A 108 1.91 10.04 15.18
N ARG A 109 2.59 11.16 15.09
CA ARG A 109 3.87 11.29 14.41
C ARG A 109 4.89 12.04 15.25
N ARG A 110 6.14 11.77 15.01
CA ARG A 110 7.24 12.55 15.57
C ARG A 110 7.35 13.89 14.84
N VAL A 111 7.37 14.96 15.59
CA VAL A 111 7.56 16.32 15.07
C VAL A 111 8.83 16.87 15.69
N LEU A 112 9.71 17.40 14.84
CA LEU A 112 10.95 18.03 15.29
C LEU A 112 10.63 19.28 16.09
N ASN A 113 11.32 19.46 17.22
CA ASN A 113 11.21 20.66 18.04
C ASN A 113 12.03 21.80 17.43
N GLU A 114 11.87 23.01 17.95
CA GLU A 114 12.57 24.22 17.51
C GLU A 114 14.11 24.13 17.67
N ASP A 115 14.59 23.24 18.55
CA ASP A 115 16.02 22.98 18.74
C ASP A 115 16.67 22.23 17.55
N GLY A 116 15.86 21.68 16.63
CA GLY A 116 16.32 20.93 15.46
C GLY A 116 16.89 19.54 15.74
N TYR A 117 16.92 19.09 16.99
CA TYR A 117 17.51 17.81 17.40
C TYR A 117 16.53 16.90 18.15
N SER A 118 15.73 17.44 19.06
CA SER A 118 14.75 16.68 19.81
C SER A 118 13.43 16.59 19.06
N SER A 119 12.68 15.52 19.30
CA SER A 119 11.36 15.32 18.69
C SER A 119 10.32 14.99 19.75
N THR A 120 9.11 15.47 19.53
CA THR A 120 7.95 15.14 20.35
C THR A 120 6.89 14.46 19.51
N ILE A 121 6.12 13.54 20.12
CA ILE A 121 5.00 12.90 19.46
C ILE A 121 3.81 13.87 19.46
N LYS A 122 3.31 14.20 18.28
CA LYS A 122 2.10 15.02 18.11
C LYS A 122 1.07 14.26 17.30
N ASP A 123 -0.17 14.41 17.74
CA ASP A 123 -1.32 13.85 17.03
C ASP A 123 -1.78 14.82 15.94
N LYS A 124 -2.09 14.27 14.77
CA LYS A 124 -2.68 15.00 13.66
C LYS A 124 -3.90 14.26 13.14
N ILE A 125 -4.94 14.99 12.77
CA ILE A 125 -6.14 14.43 12.16
C ILE A 125 -6.03 14.64 10.64
N LEU A 126 -6.02 13.54 9.91
CA LEU A 126 -6.12 13.53 8.45
C LEU A 126 -7.58 13.31 8.06
N THR A 127 -8.08 14.15 7.18
CA THR A 127 -9.46 14.08 6.68
C THR A 127 -9.43 13.48 5.27
N ILE A 128 -10.21 12.43 5.05
CA ILE A 128 -10.37 11.76 3.76
C ILE A 128 -11.82 11.90 3.32
N ASP A 129 -12.05 12.60 2.22
CA ASP A 129 -13.36 12.70 1.61
C ASP A 129 -13.53 11.58 0.58
N VAL A 130 -14.22 10.53 1.01
CA VAL A 130 -14.52 9.36 0.19
C VAL A 130 -15.61 9.74 -0.81
N LYS A 131 -15.28 9.63 -2.09
CA LYS A 131 -16.25 9.91 -3.16
C LYS A 131 -17.08 8.67 -3.48
N PRO A 132 -18.36 8.84 -3.87
CA PRO A 132 -19.19 7.74 -4.33
C PRO A 132 -18.52 6.98 -5.47
N GLY A 133 -18.67 5.67 -5.45
CA GLY A 133 -18.13 4.81 -6.50
C GLY A 133 -16.66 4.40 -6.37
N TRP A 134 -15.90 4.95 -5.43
CA TRP A 134 -14.50 4.52 -5.23
C TRP A 134 -14.40 3.01 -5.16
N ARG A 135 -13.32 2.48 -5.76
CA ARG A 135 -13.07 1.03 -5.84
C ARG A 135 -12.00 0.60 -4.86
N GLN A 136 -11.99 -0.67 -4.53
CA GLN A 136 -10.90 -1.28 -3.79
C GLN A 136 -9.57 -1.03 -4.50
N GLY A 137 -8.54 -0.70 -3.73
CA GLY A 137 -7.21 -0.35 -4.25
C GLY A 137 -7.01 1.13 -4.57
N THR A 138 -8.05 1.99 -4.45
CA THR A 138 -7.87 3.44 -4.58
C THR A 138 -6.85 3.93 -3.54
N ARG A 139 -5.87 4.72 -3.99
CA ARG A 139 -4.77 5.23 -3.16
C ARG A 139 -4.98 6.71 -2.89
N ILE A 140 -4.87 7.10 -1.63
CA ILE A 140 -4.96 8.49 -1.17
C ILE A 140 -3.65 8.82 -0.48
N THR A 141 -2.87 9.73 -1.07
CA THR A 141 -1.55 10.12 -0.59
C THR A 141 -1.64 11.42 0.20
N PHE A 142 -1.07 11.41 1.39
CA PHE A 142 -0.79 12.58 2.19
C PHE A 142 0.72 12.78 2.22
N GLU A 143 1.17 13.79 1.50
CA GLU A 143 2.58 14.07 1.32
C GLU A 143 3.23 14.54 2.62
N LYS A 144 4.39 14.00 2.94
CA LYS A 144 5.27 14.42 4.06
C LYS A 144 4.58 14.40 5.44
N GLU A 145 3.59 13.52 5.61
CA GLU A 145 2.84 13.41 6.88
C GLU A 145 3.41 12.33 7.82
N GLY A 146 4.52 11.69 7.46
CA GLY A 146 5.27 10.77 8.32
C GLY A 146 6.06 11.46 9.43
N ASP A 147 6.92 10.68 10.07
CA ASP A 147 7.81 11.14 11.15
C ASP A 147 8.82 12.16 10.62
N GLN A 148 9.02 13.23 11.38
CA GLN A 148 10.05 14.23 11.11
C GLN A 148 11.33 13.85 11.86
N GLY A 149 12.47 13.97 11.18
CA GLY A 149 13.79 13.77 11.74
C GLY A 149 14.78 14.80 11.23
N PRO A 150 15.94 14.95 11.90
CA PRO A 150 17.00 15.81 11.39
C PRO A 150 17.49 15.25 10.04
N ASN A 151 17.54 16.10 9.03
CA ASN A 151 18.03 15.78 7.68
C ASN A 151 17.24 14.71 6.91
N ILE A 152 15.99 14.45 7.28
CA ILE A 152 15.10 13.49 6.62
C ILE A 152 13.88 14.24 6.09
N ILE A 153 13.47 13.95 4.85
CA ILE A 153 12.17 14.35 4.35
C ILE A 153 11.15 13.32 4.86
N PRO A 154 10.09 13.75 5.57
CA PRO A 154 9.11 12.83 6.10
C PRO A 154 8.51 11.95 5.01
N ALA A 155 8.22 10.70 5.34
CA ALA A 155 7.52 9.77 4.47
C ALA A 155 6.13 10.28 4.11
N ASP A 156 5.64 9.89 2.94
CA ASP A 156 4.24 10.05 2.59
C ASP A 156 3.40 8.96 3.29
N ILE A 157 2.19 9.31 3.69
CA ILE A 157 1.23 8.32 4.20
C ILE A 157 0.22 8.05 3.11
N ILE A 158 0.12 6.78 2.70
CA ILE A 158 -0.77 6.33 1.64
C ILE A 158 -1.87 5.46 2.25
N PHE A 159 -3.12 5.90 2.13
CA PHE A 159 -4.27 5.07 2.47
C PHE A 159 -4.75 4.30 1.25
N ILE A 160 -4.89 2.98 1.40
CA ILE A 160 -5.39 2.08 0.36
C ILE A 160 -6.78 1.63 0.75
N VAL A 161 -7.76 1.92 -0.10
CA VAL A 161 -9.16 1.55 0.13
C VAL A 161 -9.30 0.03 0.09
N LYS A 162 -9.90 -0.53 1.14
CA LYS A 162 -10.31 -1.93 1.28
C LYS A 162 -11.80 -1.98 1.57
N GLU A 163 -12.50 -2.88 0.92
CA GLU A 163 -13.94 -3.09 1.16
C GLU A 163 -14.16 -4.02 2.35
N LYS A 164 -15.06 -3.63 3.25
CA LYS A 164 -15.56 -4.52 4.29
C LYS A 164 -16.52 -5.53 3.71
N LEU A 165 -16.51 -6.75 4.23
CA LEU A 165 -17.51 -7.75 3.88
C LEU A 165 -18.90 -7.23 4.24
N HIS A 166 -19.83 -7.30 3.29
CA HIS A 166 -21.21 -6.91 3.50
C HIS A 166 -22.09 -8.16 3.67
N PRO A 167 -23.06 -8.16 4.62
CA PRO A 167 -23.85 -9.36 4.94
C PRO A 167 -24.79 -9.83 3.81
N ARG A 168 -25.16 -8.94 2.90
CA ARG A 168 -26.15 -9.24 1.84
C ARG A 168 -25.56 -9.16 0.44
N PHE A 169 -24.66 -8.23 0.18
CA PHE A 169 -24.15 -7.95 -1.15
C PHE A 169 -22.67 -8.28 -1.28
N ARG A 170 -22.29 -8.77 -2.43
CA ARG A 170 -20.93 -8.83 -2.91
C ARG A 170 -20.78 -7.83 -4.05
N ARG A 171 -19.73 -7.05 -4.05
CA ARG A 171 -19.42 -6.10 -5.10
C ARG A 171 -18.39 -6.68 -6.06
N GLU A 172 -18.61 -6.50 -7.36
CA GLU A 172 -17.60 -6.70 -8.39
C GLU A 172 -17.62 -5.49 -9.33
N ASN A 173 -16.57 -4.68 -9.25
CA ASN A 173 -16.48 -3.38 -9.92
C ASN A 173 -17.65 -2.44 -9.51
N ASP A 174 -18.56 -2.19 -10.45
CA ASP A 174 -19.70 -1.30 -10.24
C ASP A 174 -21.01 -2.09 -10.05
N ASN A 175 -20.95 -3.41 -10.14
CA ASN A 175 -22.10 -4.29 -9.99
C ASN A 175 -22.22 -4.86 -8.58
N LEU A 176 -23.45 -5.08 -8.16
CA LEU A 176 -23.80 -5.75 -6.91
C LEU A 176 -24.35 -7.14 -7.19
N PHE A 177 -23.94 -8.09 -6.38
CA PHE A 177 -24.38 -9.49 -6.43
C PHE A 177 -25.11 -9.81 -5.13
N PHE A 178 -26.32 -10.34 -5.29
CA PHE A 178 -27.18 -10.74 -4.18
C PHE A 178 -27.62 -12.18 -4.39
N VAL A 179 -27.52 -13.01 -3.36
CA VAL A 179 -27.98 -14.39 -3.38
C VAL A 179 -29.26 -14.49 -2.57
N ASN A 180 -30.36 -14.87 -3.22
CA ASN A 180 -31.66 -15.02 -2.59
C ASN A 180 -31.99 -16.51 -2.37
N PRO A 181 -32.12 -16.98 -1.12
CA PRO A 181 -32.59 -18.35 -0.88
C PRO A 181 -34.06 -18.45 -1.17
N ILE A 182 -34.45 -19.42 -2.01
CA ILE A 182 -35.85 -19.69 -2.35
C ILE A 182 -36.19 -21.18 -2.24
N PRO A 183 -37.37 -21.55 -1.77
CA PRO A 183 -37.82 -22.93 -1.81
C PRO A 183 -38.01 -23.42 -3.25
N LEU A 184 -37.75 -24.70 -3.50
CA LEU A 184 -37.92 -25.33 -4.83
C LEU A 184 -39.30 -25.08 -5.44
N GLY A 185 -40.35 -25.10 -4.63
CA GLY A 185 -41.70 -24.82 -5.11
C GLY A 185 -41.83 -23.42 -5.72
N LYS A 186 -41.24 -22.40 -5.11
CA LYS A 186 -41.22 -21.05 -5.65
C LYS A 186 -40.31 -20.93 -6.88
N ALA A 187 -39.25 -21.74 -6.97
CA ALA A 187 -38.35 -21.75 -8.12
C ALA A 187 -39.05 -22.32 -9.37
N LEU A 188 -39.99 -23.27 -9.20
CA LEU A 188 -40.75 -23.89 -10.29
C LEU A 188 -42.02 -23.11 -10.65
N THR A 189 -42.50 -22.25 -9.78
CA THR A 189 -43.65 -21.38 -10.00
C THR A 189 -43.19 -19.91 -10.01
N CYS A 190 -44.07 -18.99 -10.23
CA CYS A 190 -43.71 -17.56 -10.14
C CYS A 190 -43.39 -17.15 -8.70
N CYS A 191 -42.45 -16.26 -8.53
CA CYS A 191 -42.13 -15.65 -7.21
C CYS A 191 -41.81 -14.17 -7.35
N THR A 192 -41.97 -13.44 -6.26
CA THR A 192 -41.48 -12.08 -6.15
C THR A 192 -40.29 -12.06 -5.17
N VAL A 193 -39.20 -11.42 -5.57
CA VAL A 193 -38.03 -11.26 -4.74
C VAL A 193 -38.04 -9.86 -4.19
N GLU A 194 -37.93 -9.75 -2.85
CA GLU A 194 -37.79 -8.49 -2.16
C GLU A 194 -36.32 -8.26 -1.84
N VAL A 195 -35.75 -7.16 -2.35
CA VAL A 195 -34.38 -6.79 -2.10
C VAL A 195 -34.35 -5.40 -1.47
N LYS A 196 -33.81 -5.32 -0.25
CA LYS A 196 -33.51 -4.04 0.37
C LYS A 196 -32.16 -3.56 -0.16
N THR A 197 -32.17 -2.46 -0.91
CA THR A 197 -31.00 -1.84 -1.53
C THR A 197 -30.05 -1.20 -0.49
N LEU A 198 -28.90 -0.67 -0.93
CA LEU A 198 -27.96 0.08 -0.05
C LEU A 198 -28.50 1.44 0.38
N ASP A 199 -29.43 2.01 -0.40
CA ASP A 199 -30.12 3.27 -0.09
C ASP A 199 -31.47 3.04 0.60
N ASP A 200 -31.61 1.89 1.28
CA ASP A 200 -32.79 1.51 2.11
C ASP A 200 -34.13 1.40 1.37
N ARG A 201 -34.15 1.50 0.03
CA ARG A 201 -35.35 1.22 -0.77
C ARG A 201 -35.65 -0.28 -0.80
N LEU A 202 -36.91 -0.62 -0.90
CA LEU A 202 -37.36 -2.00 -1.11
C LEU A 202 -37.73 -2.20 -2.59
N LEU A 203 -36.98 -3.05 -3.26
CA LEU A 203 -37.28 -3.45 -4.63
C LEU A 203 -38.10 -4.74 -4.62
N ASN A 204 -39.26 -4.73 -5.30
CA ASN A 204 -40.09 -5.90 -5.52
C ASN A 204 -39.94 -6.35 -6.97
N ILE A 205 -39.24 -7.46 -7.17
CA ILE A 205 -38.83 -7.92 -8.48
C ILE A 205 -39.62 -9.20 -8.81
N PRO A 206 -40.58 -9.15 -9.75
CA PRO A 206 -41.33 -10.34 -10.17
C PRO A 206 -40.43 -11.25 -11.01
N ILE A 207 -40.45 -12.53 -10.70
CA ILE A 207 -39.79 -13.61 -11.45
C ILE A 207 -40.88 -14.51 -12.01
N ASN A 208 -41.10 -14.40 -13.30
CA ASN A 208 -42.13 -15.17 -14.02
C ASN A 208 -41.55 -16.41 -14.68
N ASP A 209 -40.20 -16.48 -14.77
CA ASP A 209 -39.51 -17.60 -15.37
C ASP A 209 -39.27 -18.71 -14.34
N ILE A 210 -39.06 -19.95 -14.85
CA ILE A 210 -38.60 -21.05 -14.01
C ILE A 210 -37.14 -20.76 -13.60
N VAL A 211 -36.90 -20.71 -12.29
CA VAL A 211 -35.57 -20.49 -11.73
C VAL A 211 -34.80 -21.80 -11.70
N HIS A 212 -33.86 -21.97 -12.63
CA HIS A 212 -32.93 -23.10 -12.65
C HIS A 212 -31.61 -22.72 -11.94
N PRO A 213 -30.72 -23.67 -11.57
CA PRO A 213 -29.52 -23.39 -10.79
C PRO A 213 -28.55 -22.36 -11.37
N LYS A 214 -28.60 -22.11 -12.68
CA LYS A 214 -27.78 -21.10 -13.36
C LYS A 214 -28.57 -19.83 -13.71
N TYR A 215 -29.81 -19.73 -13.26
CA TYR A 215 -30.64 -18.56 -13.53
C TYR A 215 -30.18 -17.38 -12.66
N PHE A 216 -30.15 -16.21 -13.24
CA PHE A 216 -30.00 -14.96 -12.54
C PHE A 216 -30.92 -13.89 -13.12
N LYS A 217 -31.30 -12.95 -12.29
CA LYS A 217 -32.04 -11.76 -12.71
C LYS A 217 -31.16 -10.53 -12.63
N LYS A 218 -31.04 -9.83 -13.75
CA LYS A 218 -30.37 -8.55 -13.83
C LYS A 218 -31.37 -7.42 -13.62
N VAL A 219 -31.05 -6.48 -12.74
CA VAL A 219 -31.80 -5.24 -12.51
C VAL A 219 -30.85 -4.08 -12.81
N SER A 220 -31.13 -3.38 -13.91
CA SER A 220 -30.26 -2.31 -14.38
C SER A 220 -30.34 -1.07 -13.51
N GLY A 221 -29.20 -0.42 -13.26
CA GLY A 221 -29.11 0.81 -12.51
C GLY A 221 -29.26 0.69 -10.98
N GLU A 222 -29.23 -0.53 -10.44
CA GLU A 222 -29.33 -0.80 -9.00
C GLU A 222 -28.03 -1.33 -8.39
N GLY A 223 -26.92 -1.09 -9.07
CA GLY A 223 -25.55 -1.37 -8.60
C GLY A 223 -24.92 -0.19 -7.85
N MET A 224 -23.59 -0.16 -7.83
CA MET A 224 -22.79 0.93 -7.23
C MET A 224 -22.72 2.13 -8.16
N PRO A 225 -22.59 3.35 -7.63
CA PRO A 225 -22.30 4.54 -8.44
C PRO A 225 -20.99 4.36 -9.23
N LEU A 226 -20.95 4.90 -10.45
CA LEU A 226 -19.73 4.92 -11.23
C LEU A 226 -18.77 6.00 -10.70
N PRO A 227 -17.47 5.71 -10.58
CA PRO A 227 -16.50 6.69 -10.10
C PRO A 227 -16.42 7.96 -10.96
N GLU A 228 -16.63 7.81 -12.28
CA GLU A 228 -16.55 8.91 -13.26
C GLU A 228 -17.83 9.74 -13.31
N ASP A 229 -18.98 9.10 -13.10
CA ASP A 229 -20.31 9.73 -13.14
C ASP A 229 -21.20 9.11 -12.05
N PRO A 230 -21.21 9.67 -10.84
CA PRO A 230 -22.01 9.13 -9.72
C PRO A 230 -23.51 9.15 -9.94
N THR A 231 -24.01 9.84 -10.97
CA THR A 231 -25.43 9.82 -11.33
C THR A 231 -25.82 8.50 -12.00
N LYS A 232 -24.85 7.80 -12.59
CA LYS A 232 -25.05 6.49 -13.19
C LYS A 232 -24.59 5.42 -12.21
N LYS A 233 -25.33 4.30 -12.25
CA LYS A 233 -25.05 3.15 -11.41
C LYS A 233 -24.83 1.92 -12.28
N GLY A 234 -24.03 0.97 -11.78
CA GLY A 234 -23.95 -0.36 -12.32
C GLY A 234 -25.24 -1.15 -12.12
N ASP A 235 -25.19 -2.44 -12.26
CA ASP A 235 -26.33 -3.33 -12.23
C ASP A 235 -26.35 -4.19 -10.97
N LEU A 236 -27.55 -4.62 -10.57
CA LEU A 236 -27.75 -5.62 -9.52
C LEU A 236 -28.04 -6.98 -10.18
N TYR A 237 -27.26 -7.98 -9.81
CA TYR A 237 -27.45 -9.37 -10.21
C TYR A 237 -27.98 -10.19 -9.05
N ILE A 238 -29.14 -10.79 -9.23
CA ILE A 238 -29.79 -11.62 -8.23
C ILE A 238 -29.61 -13.07 -8.62
N PHE A 239 -28.89 -13.82 -7.82
CA PHE A 239 -28.75 -15.25 -7.92
C PHE A 239 -29.69 -15.95 -6.95
N PHE A 240 -29.95 -17.19 -7.18
CA PHE A 240 -30.90 -17.97 -6.40
C PHE A 240 -30.23 -19.20 -5.78
N ASP A 241 -30.37 -19.33 -4.48
CA ASP A 241 -30.04 -20.56 -3.76
C ASP A 241 -31.31 -21.37 -3.58
N ILE A 242 -31.50 -22.43 -4.44
CA ILE A 242 -32.70 -23.23 -4.47
C ILE A 242 -32.65 -24.24 -3.35
N GLN A 243 -33.52 -24.06 -2.36
CA GLN A 243 -33.61 -24.94 -1.21
C GLN A 243 -34.54 -26.09 -1.48
N PHE A 244 -34.01 -27.31 -1.50
CA PHE A 244 -34.76 -28.53 -1.66
C PHE A 244 -35.39 -28.95 -0.33
N PRO A 245 -36.66 -29.46 -0.34
CA PRO A 245 -37.29 -30.00 0.85
C PRO A 245 -36.57 -31.26 1.33
N THR A 246 -36.27 -31.36 2.61
CA THR A 246 -35.62 -32.53 3.21
C THR A 246 -36.56 -33.72 3.34
N ARG A 247 -37.87 -33.49 3.48
CA ARG A 247 -38.89 -34.53 3.60
C ARG A 247 -40.15 -34.17 2.78
N LEU A 248 -40.75 -35.18 2.12
CA LEU A 248 -41.98 -35.08 1.40
C LEU A 248 -42.90 -36.22 1.81
N THR A 249 -44.17 -35.91 2.01
CA THR A 249 -45.22 -36.96 2.25
C THR A 249 -45.43 -37.78 0.99
N PRO A 250 -45.94 -39.06 1.08
CA PRO A 250 -46.24 -39.89 -0.08
C PRO A 250 -47.21 -39.23 -1.08
N GLN A 251 -48.17 -38.51 -0.54
CA GLN A 251 -49.17 -37.77 -1.36
C GLN A 251 -48.51 -36.66 -2.19
N LYS A 252 -47.62 -35.84 -1.56
CA LYS A 252 -46.87 -34.79 -2.26
C LYS A 252 -45.93 -35.36 -3.32
N LYS A 253 -45.30 -36.53 -3.06
CA LYS A 253 -44.48 -37.22 -4.08
C LYS A 253 -45.29 -37.65 -5.27
N GLN A 254 -46.52 -38.15 -5.06
CA GLN A 254 -47.41 -38.57 -6.13
C GLN A 254 -47.84 -37.35 -7.00
N MET A 255 -48.25 -36.25 -6.38
CA MET A 255 -48.59 -35.00 -7.10
C MET A 255 -47.42 -34.47 -7.93
N LEU A 256 -46.19 -34.47 -7.38
CA LEU A 256 -45.01 -34.06 -8.13
C LEU A 256 -44.71 -34.97 -9.32
N ARG A 257 -44.90 -36.28 -9.18
CA ARG A 257 -44.76 -37.21 -10.31
C ARG A 257 -45.77 -36.88 -11.44
N GLN A 258 -47.01 -36.63 -11.09
CA GLN A 258 -48.03 -36.26 -12.04
C GLN A 258 -47.78 -34.93 -12.75
N ALA A 259 -47.16 -33.95 -12.02
CA ALA A 259 -46.91 -32.63 -12.56
C ALA A 259 -45.62 -32.52 -13.39
N LEU A 260 -44.59 -33.35 -13.12
CA LEU A 260 -43.24 -33.17 -13.68
C LEU A 260 -42.76 -34.35 -14.56
N LEU A 261 -43.39 -35.52 -14.50
CA LEU A 261 -42.96 -36.74 -15.21
C LEU A 261 -43.98 -37.25 -16.22
N THR A 262 -45.02 -36.47 -16.51
CA THR A 262 -45.93 -36.69 -17.66
C THR A 262 -45.37 -35.91 -18.84
#